data_392099fa39cb271764bec9770e777b19
#
_entry.id   392099fa39cb271764bec9770e777b19
#
_cell.length_a   1.000
_cell.length_b   1.000
_cell.length_c   1.000
_cell.angle_alpha   90.00
_cell.angle_beta   90.00
_cell.angle_gamma   90.00
#
_symmetry.space_group_name_H-M   'P 1'
#
loop_
_entity.id
_entity.type
_entity.pdbx_description
1 polymer ?
#
loop_
_entity_poly.entity_id
_entity_poly.type
_entity_poly.pdbx_seq_one_letter_code
_entity_poly.pdbx_strand_id
1 'polypeptide(L)'
;LEILAADATTWQAPDALDCIVLDAPCSAIGVLRRHPDIRLLRQSTDIAQTVALQQQILKNLWPQLKVGGTLLYITCSILKPENEQQMQAFFAEHANASELKIEADWGIEQAYGRQLLPTSGQGDGFYYCRIKKIA
;
A
#
# COMPACT_ATOMS: atom_id res chain seq x y z
N LEU A 1 0.79 -20.88 -10.91
CA LEU A 1 0.55 -19.44 -10.88
C LEU A 1 -0.37 -19.06 -12.04
N GLU A 2 -1.48 -18.44 -11.73
CA GLU A 2 -2.41 -17.89 -12.72
C GLU A 2 -2.17 -16.37 -12.83
N ILE A 3 -2.07 -15.86 -14.05
CA ILE A 3 -1.87 -14.44 -14.34
C ILE A 3 -3.11 -13.91 -15.04
N LEU A 4 -3.74 -12.90 -14.45
CA LEU A 4 -4.96 -12.26 -14.96
C LEU A 4 -4.69 -10.77 -15.24
N ALA A 5 -5.12 -10.29 -16.40
CA ALA A 5 -5.18 -8.85 -16.67
C ALA A 5 -6.56 -8.36 -16.23
N ALA A 6 -6.62 -7.66 -15.08
CA ALA A 6 -7.87 -7.20 -14.49
C ALA A 6 -7.69 -5.86 -13.77
N ASP A 7 -8.78 -5.11 -13.66
CA ASP A 7 -8.82 -3.87 -12.90
C ASP A 7 -9.04 -4.18 -11.41
N ALA A 8 -8.06 -3.84 -10.57
CA ALA A 8 -8.12 -4.12 -9.13
C ALA A 8 -9.24 -3.36 -8.39
N THR A 9 -9.80 -2.31 -8.99
CA THR A 9 -10.95 -1.59 -8.41
C THR A 9 -12.28 -2.33 -8.57
N THR A 10 -12.35 -3.31 -9.46
CA THR A 10 -13.59 -4.04 -9.80
C THR A 10 -13.44 -5.56 -9.82
N TRP A 11 -12.21 -6.07 -9.90
CA TRP A 11 -11.95 -7.51 -9.94
C TRP A 11 -12.49 -8.23 -8.69
N GLN A 12 -13.09 -9.39 -8.91
CA GLN A 12 -13.59 -10.25 -7.84
C GLN A 12 -12.91 -11.62 -7.92
N ALA A 13 -12.41 -12.09 -6.80
CA ALA A 13 -11.88 -13.43 -6.69
C ALA A 13 -13.04 -14.45 -6.76
N PRO A 14 -12.82 -15.65 -7.36
CA PRO A 14 -13.83 -16.70 -7.37
C PRO A 14 -14.15 -17.21 -5.96
N ASP A 15 -13.17 -17.20 -5.07
CA ASP A 15 -13.28 -17.61 -3.67
C ASP A 15 -12.65 -16.57 -2.75
N ALA A 16 -13.06 -16.56 -1.48
CA ALA A 16 -12.45 -15.67 -0.49
C ALA A 16 -10.96 -16.01 -0.29
N LEU A 17 -10.15 -14.95 -0.17
CA LEU A 17 -8.70 -15.04 -0.16
C LEU A 17 -8.14 -15.18 1.27
N ASP A 18 -7.11 -15.98 1.43
CA ASP A 18 -6.37 -16.14 2.70
C ASP A 18 -5.35 -15.03 2.90
N CYS A 19 -4.78 -14.53 1.79
CA CYS A 19 -3.77 -13.48 1.79
C CYS A 19 -3.88 -12.62 0.54
N ILE A 20 -3.67 -11.32 0.71
CA ILE A 20 -3.60 -10.36 -0.39
C ILE A 20 -2.28 -9.60 -0.27
N VAL A 21 -1.52 -9.55 -1.36
CA VAL A 21 -0.37 -8.64 -1.48
C VAL A 21 -0.76 -7.57 -2.49
N LEU A 22 -0.90 -6.35 -2.02
CA LEU A 22 -1.25 -5.19 -2.84
C LEU A 22 -0.02 -4.30 -3.02
N ASP A 23 0.63 -4.45 -4.17
CA ASP A 23 1.61 -3.48 -4.66
C ASP A 23 0.83 -2.33 -5.30
N ALA A 24 0.49 -1.33 -4.50
CA ALA A 24 -0.46 -0.30 -4.88
C ALA A 24 0.12 0.66 -5.93
N PRO A 25 -0.68 1.06 -6.92
CA PRO A 25 -0.26 2.14 -7.81
C PRO A 25 0.02 3.39 -6.97
N CYS A 26 1.15 4.02 -7.19
CA CYS A 26 1.60 5.15 -6.38
C CYS A 26 2.37 6.18 -7.22
N SER A 27 2.74 7.31 -6.60
CA SER A 27 3.53 8.36 -7.25
C SER A 27 4.92 7.90 -7.68
N ALA A 28 5.40 6.78 -7.12
CA ALA A 28 6.75 6.25 -7.34
C ALA A 28 7.89 7.19 -6.92
N ILE A 29 7.62 8.16 -6.02
CA ILE A 29 8.63 9.14 -5.58
C ILE A 29 9.79 8.46 -4.82
N GLY A 30 9.57 7.28 -4.25
CA GLY A 30 10.62 6.49 -3.63
C GLY A 30 11.70 5.98 -4.58
N VAL A 31 11.43 5.96 -5.90
CA VAL A 31 12.36 5.49 -6.95
C VAL A 31 12.93 6.62 -7.81
N LEU A 32 12.82 7.87 -7.35
CA LEU A 32 13.32 9.07 -8.05
C LEU A 32 14.79 8.96 -8.47
N ARG A 33 15.59 8.24 -7.71
CA ARG A 33 17.02 8.06 -8.02
C ARG A 33 17.23 7.33 -9.35
N ARG A 34 16.38 6.36 -9.65
CA ARG A 34 16.43 5.59 -10.92
C ARG A 34 15.62 6.24 -12.04
N HIS A 35 14.61 7.04 -11.68
CA HIS A 35 13.68 7.68 -12.59
C HIS A 35 13.48 9.16 -12.23
N PRO A 36 14.51 10.02 -12.42
CA PRO A 36 14.46 11.44 -12.02
C PRO A 36 13.39 12.27 -12.76
N ASP A 37 12.94 11.82 -13.93
CA ASP A 37 11.85 12.41 -14.69
C ASP A 37 10.50 12.42 -13.94
N ILE A 38 10.27 11.48 -13.02
CA ILE A 38 9.07 11.44 -12.17
C ILE A 38 8.87 12.77 -11.43
N ARG A 39 9.96 13.40 -11.00
CA ARG A 39 9.93 14.68 -10.29
C ARG A 39 9.30 15.79 -11.11
N LEU A 40 9.51 15.78 -12.42
CA LEU A 40 9.00 16.78 -13.37
C LEU A 40 7.56 16.50 -13.79
N LEU A 41 7.14 15.23 -13.74
CA LEU A 41 5.85 14.77 -14.23
C LEU A 41 4.76 14.72 -13.15
N ARG A 42 5.13 14.76 -11.86
CA ARG A 42 4.17 14.64 -10.75
C ARG A 42 3.77 15.99 -10.19
N GLN A 43 2.44 16.20 -10.09
CA GLN A 43 1.81 17.36 -9.47
C GLN A 43 1.01 16.92 -8.23
N SER A 44 0.67 17.88 -7.37
CA SER A 44 -0.14 17.61 -6.17
C SER A 44 -1.51 16.99 -6.49
N THR A 45 -2.12 17.38 -7.59
CA THR A 45 -3.38 16.80 -8.10
C THR A 45 -3.24 15.33 -8.46
N ASP A 46 -2.10 14.93 -9.04
CA ASP A 46 -1.82 13.53 -9.39
C ASP A 46 -1.70 12.67 -8.14
N ILE A 47 -1.10 13.20 -7.07
CA ILE A 47 -0.99 12.51 -5.77
C ILE A 47 -2.37 12.28 -5.17
N ALA A 48 -3.25 13.28 -5.19
CA ALA A 48 -4.61 13.16 -4.68
C ALA A 48 -5.41 12.09 -5.46
N GLN A 49 -5.28 12.06 -6.78
CA GLN A 49 -5.90 11.06 -7.63
C GLN A 49 -5.35 9.65 -7.34
N THR A 50 -4.05 9.53 -7.13
CA THR A 50 -3.41 8.26 -6.78
C THR A 50 -3.87 7.75 -5.41
N VAL A 51 -3.97 8.63 -4.41
CA VAL A 51 -4.51 8.29 -3.08
C VAL A 51 -5.95 7.79 -3.21
N ALA A 52 -6.79 8.46 -3.99
CA ALA A 52 -8.17 8.05 -4.24
C ALA A 52 -8.25 6.68 -4.92
N LEU A 53 -7.38 6.41 -5.89
CA LEU A 53 -7.29 5.11 -6.55
C LEU A 53 -6.89 3.99 -5.58
N GLN A 54 -5.91 4.25 -4.73
CA GLN A 54 -5.49 3.30 -3.68
C GLN A 54 -6.65 2.96 -2.75
N GLN A 55 -7.44 3.96 -2.35
CA GLN A 55 -8.64 3.77 -1.51
C GLN A 55 -9.67 2.88 -2.20
N GLN A 56 -9.93 3.12 -3.49
CA GLN A 56 -10.88 2.31 -4.27
C GLN A 56 -10.44 0.85 -4.36
N ILE A 57 -9.16 0.60 -4.59
CA ILE A 57 -8.60 -0.75 -4.65
C ILE A 57 -8.74 -1.44 -3.28
N LEU A 58 -8.34 -0.78 -2.20
CA LEU A 58 -8.49 -1.31 -0.84
C LEU A 58 -9.94 -1.63 -0.52
N LYS A 59 -10.87 -0.74 -0.86
CA LYS A 59 -12.31 -0.92 -0.65
C LYS A 59 -12.85 -2.13 -1.40
N ASN A 60 -12.35 -2.38 -2.60
CA ASN A 60 -12.76 -3.54 -3.39
C ASN A 60 -12.15 -4.86 -2.90
N LEU A 61 -10.88 -4.84 -2.48
CA LEU A 61 -10.16 -6.06 -2.09
C LEU A 61 -10.44 -6.50 -0.65
N TRP A 62 -10.65 -5.56 0.28
CA TRP A 62 -10.82 -5.89 1.69
C TRP A 62 -11.96 -6.87 1.98
N PRO A 63 -13.17 -6.74 1.40
CA PRO A 63 -14.24 -7.70 1.61
C PRO A 63 -13.90 -9.13 1.14
N GLN A 64 -13.02 -9.27 0.16
CA GLN A 64 -12.63 -10.54 -0.43
C GLN A 64 -11.63 -11.33 0.43
N LEU A 65 -11.04 -10.69 1.43
CA LEU A 65 -10.15 -11.35 2.39
C LEU A 65 -10.98 -12.09 3.45
N LYS A 66 -10.62 -13.32 3.74
CA LYS A 66 -11.24 -14.10 4.84
C LYS A 66 -10.97 -13.44 6.19
N VAL A 67 -11.86 -13.67 7.16
CA VAL A 67 -11.57 -13.39 8.57
C VAL A 67 -10.36 -14.24 8.98
N GLY A 68 -9.39 -13.63 9.66
CA GLY A 68 -8.10 -14.24 9.97
C GLY A 68 -7.06 -14.11 8.86
N GLY A 69 -7.45 -13.66 7.66
CA GLY A 69 -6.55 -13.42 6.54
C GLY A 69 -5.70 -12.17 6.73
N THR A 70 -4.67 -12.06 5.92
CA THR A 70 -3.69 -10.95 5.98
C THR A 70 -3.61 -10.22 4.64
N LEU A 71 -3.62 -8.89 4.69
CA LEU A 71 -3.32 -8.03 3.57
C LEU A 71 -1.99 -7.32 3.82
N LEU A 72 -1.07 -7.39 2.85
CA LEU A 72 0.16 -6.61 2.82
C LEU A 72 0.01 -5.48 1.81
N TYR A 73 0.02 -4.24 2.30
CA TYR A 73 -0.02 -3.03 1.49
C TYR A 73 1.40 -2.52 1.25
N ILE A 74 1.74 -2.27 -0.01
CA ILE A 74 3.08 -1.85 -0.43
C ILE A 74 2.96 -0.65 -1.37
N THR A 75 3.83 0.34 -1.21
CA THR A 75 4.06 1.40 -2.20
C THR A 75 5.55 1.61 -2.42
N CYS A 76 5.94 2.07 -3.59
CA CYS A 76 7.27 2.61 -3.86
C CYS A 76 7.27 4.15 -3.70
N SER A 77 6.65 4.64 -2.64
CA SER A 77 6.52 6.05 -2.29
C SER A 77 7.10 6.35 -0.91
N ILE A 78 7.53 7.59 -0.72
CA ILE A 78 7.92 8.13 0.58
C ILE A 78 6.90 9.17 1.09
N LEU A 79 5.81 9.35 0.37
CA LEU A 79 4.81 10.36 0.70
C LEU A 79 3.81 9.85 1.73
N LYS A 80 3.66 10.59 2.81
CA LYS A 80 2.74 10.25 3.90
C LYS A 80 1.29 10.06 3.46
N PRO A 81 0.71 10.87 2.54
CA PRO A 81 -0.66 10.66 2.06
C PRO A 81 -0.90 9.29 1.42
N GLU A 82 0.10 8.72 0.75
CA GLU A 82 0.03 7.39 0.13
C GLU A 82 0.33 6.25 1.10
N ASN A 83 0.96 6.54 2.23
CA ASN A 83 1.52 5.59 3.17
C ASN A 83 0.77 5.61 4.52
N GLU A 84 1.37 6.14 5.59
CA GLU A 84 0.77 6.07 6.92
C GLU A 84 -0.59 6.77 7.04
N GLN A 85 -0.79 7.88 6.32
CA GLN A 85 -2.08 8.58 6.33
C GLN A 85 -3.17 7.80 5.59
N GLN A 86 -2.81 7.10 4.51
CA GLN A 86 -3.71 6.20 3.82
C GLN A 86 -4.13 5.05 4.74
N MET A 87 -3.20 4.48 5.47
CA MET A 87 -3.48 3.40 6.42
C MET A 87 -4.28 3.91 7.62
N GLN A 88 -3.98 5.10 8.13
CA GLN A 88 -4.76 5.73 9.19
C GLN A 88 -6.24 5.87 8.80
N ALA A 89 -6.50 6.35 7.59
CA ALA A 89 -7.87 6.46 7.06
C ALA A 89 -8.52 5.07 6.90
N PHE A 90 -7.78 4.09 6.40
CA PHE A 90 -8.26 2.73 6.25
C PHE A 90 -8.66 2.11 7.59
N PHE A 91 -7.82 2.19 8.61
CA PHE A 91 -8.14 1.65 9.94
C PHE A 91 -9.29 2.40 10.61
N ALA A 92 -9.44 3.70 10.37
CA ALA A 92 -10.57 4.48 10.89
C ALA A 92 -11.91 4.02 10.30
N GLU A 93 -11.93 3.57 9.05
CA GLU A 93 -13.13 3.09 8.35
C GLU A 93 -13.42 1.59 8.56
N HIS A 94 -12.43 0.82 9.00
CA HIS A 94 -12.51 -0.64 9.11
C HIS A 94 -12.20 -1.11 10.52
N ALA A 95 -13.21 -1.14 11.39
CA ALA A 95 -13.07 -1.64 12.77
C ALA A 95 -12.65 -3.12 12.84
N ASN A 96 -12.85 -3.87 11.74
CA ASN A 96 -12.44 -5.27 11.60
C ASN A 96 -11.01 -5.45 11.08
N ALA A 97 -10.25 -4.38 10.98
CA ALA A 97 -8.84 -4.39 10.61
C ALA A 97 -7.95 -4.15 11.84
N SER A 98 -6.89 -4.92 11.95
CA SER A 98 -5.85 -4.76 12.98
C SER A 98 -4.47 -4.78 12.33
N GLU A 99 -3.62 -3.84 12.71
CA GLU A 99 -2.24 -3.84 12.22
C GLU A 99 -1.46 -5.01 12.81
N LEU A 100 -0.75 -5.74 11.95
CA LEU A 100 0.31 -6.64 12.36
C LEU A 100 1.63 -5.90 12.21
N LYS A 101 2.14 -5.35 13.29
CA LYS A 101 3.38 -4.56 13.26
C LYS A 101 4.53 -5.35 12.65
N ILE A 102 5.29 -4.69 11.80
CA ILE A 102 6.52 -5.23 11.22
C ILE A 102 7.67 -4.88 12.16
N GLU A 103 8.11 -5.86 12.93
CA GLU A 103 9.27 -5.73 13.79
C GLU A 103 10.53 -6.05 12.95
N ALA A 104 11.35 -5.05 12.75
CA ALA A 104 12.54 -5.16 11.90
C ALA A 104 13.62 -4.15 12.33
N ASP A 105 14.86 -4.40 11.90
CA ASP A 105 16.01 -3.52 12.12
C ASP A 105 16.26 -2.56 10.94
N TRP A 106 15.43 -2.64 9.89
CA TRP A 106 15.48 -1.77 8.72
C TRP A 106 14.35 -0.73 8.74
N GLY A 107 14.59 0.40 8.09
CA GLY A 107 13.59 1.45 7.89
C GLY A 107 13.18 2.16 9.19
N ILE A 108 12.08 2.89 9.11
CA ILE A 108 11.56 3.70 10.21
C ILE A 108 10.12 3.26 10.51
N GLU A 109 9.85 2.89 11.75
CA GLU A 109 8.48 2.62 12.20
C GLU A 109 7.64 3.89 12.11
N GLN A 110 6.45 3.76 11.51
CA GLN A 110 5.46 4.83 11.42
C GLN A 110 4.30 4.56 12.37
N ALA A 111 3.36 5.50 12.49
CA ALA A 111 2.11 5.29 13.25
C ALA A 111 1.39 4.03 12.78
N TYR A 112 1.39 3.79 11.46
CA TYR A 112 0.98 2.54 10.82
C TYR A 112 2.04 2.15 9.78
N GLY A 113 2.46 0.88 9.80
CA GLY A 113 3.43 0.36 8.85
C GLY A 113 4.86 0.82 9.12
N ARG A 114 5.71 0.60 8.11
CA ARG A 114 7.14 0.85 8.18
C ARG A 114 7.66 1.45 6.88
N GLN A 115 8.42 2.53 6.97
CA GLN A 115 8.95 3.27 5.83
C GLN A 115 10.43 2.97 5.64
N LEU A 116 10.78 2.52 4.45
CA LEU A 116 12.17 2.45 3.98
C LEU A 116 12.44 3.70 3.14
N LEU A 117 13.42 4.50 3.55
CA LEU A 117 13.84 5.69 2.81
C LEU A 117 14.91 5.36 1.77
N PRO A 118 14.95 6.09 0.65
CA PRO A 118 16.02 5.95 -0.33
C PRO A 118 17.36 6.31 0.33
N THR A 119 18.34 5.43 0.20
CA THR A 119 19.70 5.68 0.71
C THR A 119 20.71 5.50 -0.40
N SER A 120 21.76 6.33 -0.37
CA SER A 120 22.86 6.24 -1.33
C SER A 120 23.48 4.85 -1.29
N GLY A 121 23.39 4.12 -2.40
CA GLY A 121 23.99 2.79 -2.56
C GLY A 121 23.20 1.60 -1.97
N GLN A 122 22.08 1.82 -1.29
CA GLN A 122 21.38 0.73 -0.58
C GLN A 122 19.92 0.47 -1.01
N GLY A 123 19.37 1.23 -1.94
CA GLY A 123 18.02 0.95 -2.45
C GLY A 123 17.09 2.13 -2.51
N ASP A 124 15.89 1.85 -2.94
CA ASP A 124 14.82 2.82 -3.16
C ASP A 124 13.93 2.96 -1.91
N GLY A 125 13.05 3.98 -1.92
CA GLY A 125 12.04 4.16 -0.90
C GLY A 125 10.86 3.23 -1.11
N PHE A 126 10.46 2.54 -0.05
CA PHE A 126 9.28 1.69 -0.02
C PHE A 126 8.55 1.84 1.31
N TYR A 127 7.25 1.62 1.26
CA TYR A 127 6.42 1.55 2.45
C TYR A 127 5.70 0.20 2.51
N TYR A 128 5.59 -0.34 3.71
CA TYR A 128 4.94 -1.62 3.98
C TYR A 128 4.00 -1.49 5.17
N CYS A 129 2.77 -1.99 5.03
CA CYS A 129 1.85 -2.14 6.14
C CYS A 129 1.15 -3.49 6.06
N ARG A 130 1.19 -4.23 7.15
CA ARG A 130 0.59 -5.56 7.25
C ARG A 130 -0.67 -5.48 8.09
N ILE A 131 -1.79 -5.97 7.55
CA ILE A 131 -3.13 -5.80 8.10
C ILE A 131 -3.78 -7.17 8.25
N LYS A 132 -4.31 -7.47 9.44
CA LYS A 132 -5.09 -8.68 9.69
C LYS A 132 -6.58 -8.35 9.76
N LYS A 133 -7.40 -9.19 9.13
CA LYS A 133 -8.86 -9.11 9.25
C LYS A 133 -9.30 -9.93 10.45
N ILE A 134 -9.86 -9.26 11.46
CA ILE A 134 -10.17 -9.87 12.76
C ILE A 134 -11.67 -10.20 12.95
N ALA A 135 -12.50 -9.71 12.07
CA ALA A 135 -13.94 -10.02 12.10
C ALA A 135 -14.60 -9.94 10.73
#